data_53adb8b20d00aafe64e91cb74d5e6d80
#
_entry.id   53adb8b20d00aafe64e91cb74d5e6d80
#
_cell.length_a   1.000
_cell.length_b   1.000
_cell.length_c   1.000
_cell.angle_alpha   90.00
_cell.angle_beta   90.00
_cell.angle_gamma   90.00
#
_symmetry.space_group_name_H-M   'P 1'
#
loop_
_entity.id
_entity.type
_entity.pdbx_description
1 polymer ?
#
loop_
_entity_poly.entity_id
_entity_poly.type
_entity_poly.pdbx_seq_one_letter_code
_entity_poly.pdbx_strand_id
1 'polypeptide(L)'
;HLHSAYQGEANYGYHLDAGKFAMLLQKHCTTKLNVEHIVSHVECINSDEDGYISSLQTRDHGTIAGDLFIDCSGTHAKLLHQHYGIELIEQHDVLFNDRAVAVQVPYLNPQQEILSYTKATAQDAGWIWDIGLQSRRGLGMVYSSRFANSEDAKQALSQYIAKTQPGTAQNELIFREISFTPGYRRRFWYKNCLAIGMSAGFIEPLEASALVMVELGLNNLLANFPTHRAAMPTLAKRF
;
A
#
# COMPACT_ATOMS: atom_id res chain seq x y z
N HIS A 1 -33.24 13.24 1.61
CA HIS A 1 -33.21 11.84 2.04
C HIS A 1 -32.02 11.17 1.43
N LEU A 2 -31.06 10.86 2.25
CA LEU A 2 -29.93 10.02 1.84
C LEU A 2 -30.36 8.57 1.95
N HIS A 3 -30.61 7.95 0.83
CA HIS A 3 -30.95 6.54 0.78
C HIS A 3 -29.69 5.71 0.63
N SER A 4 -29.57 4.67 1.41
CA SER A 4 -28.49 3.69 1.34
C SER A 4 -28.41 2.92 0.02
N ALA A 5 -29.44 2.97 -0.79
CA ALA A 5 -29.50 2.35 -2.10
C ALA A 5 -29.07 3.34 -3.22
N TYR A 6 -27.93 4.01 -3.04
CA TYR A 6 -27.38 4.85 -4.07
C TYR A 6 -26.90 4.01 -5.26
N GLN A 7 -27.64 4.10 -6.36
CA GLN A 7 -27.25 3.54 -7.66
C GLN A 7 -26.81 4.71 -8.52
N GLY A 8 -25.55 5.12 -8.41
CA GLY A 8 -24.99 6.16 -9.24
C GLY A 8 -24.78 5.69 -10.68
N GLU A 9 -24.93 6.59 -11.62
CA GLU A 9 -24.59 6.33 -13.04
C GLU A 9 -23.09 6.23 -13.27
N ALA A 10 -22.29 6.71 -12.32
CA ALA A 10 -20.84 6.69 -12.36
C ALA A 10 -20.24 5.91 -11.18
N ASN A 11 -19.14 5.25 -11.42
CA ASN A 11 -18.34 4.64 -10.35
C ASN A 11 -17.80 5.73 -9.41
N TYR A 12 -17.71 5.41 -8.13
CA TYR A 12 -17.15 6.29 -7.12
C TYR A 12 -16.21 5.53 -6.20
N GLY A 13 -15.34 6.28 -5.52
CA GLY A 13 -14.43 5.77 -4.51
C GLY A 13 -14.48 6.63 -3.25
N TYR A 14 -13.60 6.31 -2.31
CA TYR A 14 -13.51 7.02 -1.03
C TYR A 14 -12.11 7.58 -0.84
N HIS A 15 -12.03 8.81 -0.33
CA HIS A 15 -10.79 9.30 0.27
C HIS A 15 -10.74 8.86 1.73
N LEU A 16 -9.76 8.03 2.07
CA LEU A 16 -9.61 7.47 3.40
C LEU A 16 -8.36 8.00 4.08
N ASP A 17 -8.49 8.38 5.34
CA ASP A 17 -7.33 8.55 6.21
C ASP A 17 -6.77 7.17 6.53
N ALA A 18 -5.65 6.80 5.91
CA ALA A 18 -5.08 5.47 5.98
C ALA A 18 -4.80 5.01 7.43
N GLY A 19 -4.33 5.92 8.30
CA GLY A 19 -4.07 5.60 9.70
C GLY A 19 -5.35 5.28 10.47
N LYS A 20 -6.40 6.10 10.30
CA LYS A 20 -7.69 5.87 10.94
C LYS A 20 -8.37 4.61 10.39
N PHE A 21 -8.24 4.36 9.10
CA PHE A 21 -8.79 3.17 8.46
C PHE A 21 -8.11 1.90 8.96
N ALA A 22 -6.78 1.89 9.07
CA ALA A 22 -6.04 0.77 9.65
C ALA A 22 -6.46 0.46 11.09
N MET A 23 -6.61 1.49 11.94
CA MET A 23 -7.10 1.33 13.32
C MET A 23 -8.54 0.79 13.38
N LEU A 24 -9.40 1.25 12.48
CA LEU A 24 -10.78 0.75 12.37
C LEU A 24 -10.80 -0.74 12.03
N LEU A 25 -10.04 -1.14 11.01
CA LEU A 25 -9.94 -2.54 10.59
C LEU A 25 -9.35 -3.42 11.70
N GLN A 26 -8.26 -3.00 12.33
CA GLN A 26 -7.66 -3.71 13.46
C GLN A 26 -8.68 -3.94 14.57
N LYS A 27 -9.36 -2.88 15.01
CA LYS A 27 -10.41 -2.97 16.04
C LYS A 27 -11.52 -3.93 15.62
N HIS A 28 -12.02 -3.83 14.38
CA HIS A 28 -13.06 -4.69 13.87
C HIS A 28 -12.62 -6.16 13.86
N CYS A 29 -11.46 -6.46 13.33
CA CYS A 29 -10.91 -7.82 13.26
C CYS A 29 -10.74 -8.45 14.64
N THR A 30 -10.16 -7.72 15.58
CA THR A 30 -9.90 -8.24 16.93
C THR A 30 -11.18 -8.37 17.78
N THR A 31 -12.14 -7.43 17.64
CA THR A 31 -13.33 -7.43 18.52
C THR A 31 -14.54 -8.15 17.94
N LYS A 32 -14.60 -8.34 16.62
CA LYS A 32 -15.77 -8.93 15.95
C LYS A 32 -15.49 -10.23 15.23
N LEU A 33 -14.23 -10.44 14.79
CA LEU A 33 -13.86 -11.60 13.98
C LEU A 33 -12.91 -12.55 14.70
N ASN A 34 -12.65 -12.35 15.99
CA ASN A 34 -11.73 -13.13 16.82
C ASN A 34 -10.31 -13.29 16.21
N VAL A 35 -9.87 -12.30 15.46
CA VAL A 35 -8.49 -12.28 14.93
C VAL A 35 -7.55 -11.94 16.08
N GLU A 36 -6.55 -12.77 16.30
CA GLU A 36 -5.47 -12.49 17.24
C GLU A 36 -4.49 -11.50 16.60
N HIS A 37 -4.22 -10.41 17.29
CA HIS A 37 -3.25 -9.40 16.85
C HIS A 37 -2.01 -9.44 17.73
N ILE A 38 -0.92 -9.96 17.17
CA ILE A 38 0.37 -10.11 17.85
C ILE A 38 1.33 -9.05 17.33
N VAL A 39 1.82 -8.19 18.21
CA VAL A 39 2.80 -7.15 17.89
C VAL A 39 4.20 -7.64 18.28
N SER A 40 4.97 -8.08 17.30
CA SER A 40 6.34 -8.56 17.53
C SER A 40 7.17 -8.49 16.25
N HIS A 41 8.46 -8.68 16.37
CA HIS A 41 9.36 -8.89 15.24
C HIS A 41 9.49 -10.37 14.91
N VAL A 42 9.31 -10.74 13.65
CA VAL A 42 9.64 -12.08 13.14
C VAL A 42 11.16 -12.15 12.98
N GLU A 43 11.80 -13.03 13.73
CA GLU A 43 13.26 -13.19 13.73
C GLU A 43 13.71 -14.36 12.82
N CYS A 44 12.93 -15.45 12.80
CA CYS A 44 13.24 -16.62 11.98
C CYS A 44 11.95 -17.18 11.37
N ILE A 45 12.10 -17.79 10.20
CA ILE A 45 11.04 -18.48 9.47
C ILE A 45 11.44 -19.94 9.36
N ASN A 46 10.67 -20.82 9.96
CA ASN A 46 10.92 -22.26 9.95
C ASN A 46 10.15 -22.94 8.82
N SER A 47 10.82 -23.83 8.11
CA SER A 47 10.20 -24.67 7.09
C SER A 47 10.26 -26.15 7.48
N ASP A 48 9.32 -26.91 6.99
CA ASP A 48 9.35 -28.36 7.08
C ASP A 48 10.28 -28.99 6.01
N GLU A 49 10.38 -30.31 5.98
CA GLU A 49 11.23 -31.08 5.06
C GLU A 49 10.86 -30.85 3.59
N ASP A 50 9.60 -30.58 3.30
CA ASP A 50 9.12 -30.21 1.96
C ASP A 50 9.31 -28.73 1.63
N GLY A 51 9.83 -27.94 2.59
CA GLY A 51 10.10 -26.50 2.48
C GLY A 51 8.85 -25.62 2.54
N TYR A 52 7.73 -26.09 3.07
CA TYR A 52 6.60 -25.22 3.43
C TYR A 52 6.88 -24.52 4.75
N ILE A 53 6.47 -23.28 4.92
CA ILE A 53 6.59 -22.59 6.19
C ILE A 53 5.75 -23.32 7.23
N SER A 54 6.38 -23.77 8.31
CA SER A 54 5.71 -24.44 9.44
C SER A 54 5.39 -23.44 10.56
N SER A 55 6.26 -22.44 10.77
CA SER A 55 6.08 -21.46 11.82
C SER A 55 6.98 -20.22 11.64
N LEU A 56 6.59 -19.16 12.37
CA LEU A 56 7.36 -17.94 12.51
C LEU A 56 7.85 -17.84 13.95
N GLN A 57 9.16 -17.71 14.14
CA GLN A 57 9.74 -17.42 15.45
C GLN A 57 9.70 -15.92 15.66
N THR A 58 9.04 -15.49 16.74
CA THR A 58 8.92 -14.08 17.11
C THR A 58 9.78 -13.75 18.31
N ARG A 59 10.17 -12.49 18.44
CA ARG A 59 11.01 -12.00 19.54
C ARG A 59 10.36 -12.18 20.90
N ASP A 60 9.08 -11.85 21.01
CA ASP A 60 8.43 -11.64 22.30
C ASP A 60 7.30 -12.64 22.58
N HIS A 61 6.85 -13.38 21.58
CA HIS A 61 5.69 -14.28 21.68
C HIS A 61 5.99 -15.74 21.26
N GLY A 62 7.30 -16.09 21.18
CA GLY A 62 7.70 -17.45 20.81
C GLY A 62 7.34 -17.82 19.37
N THR A 63 6.97 -19.07 19.16
CA THR A 63 6.72 -19.65 17.85
C THR A 63 5.24 -19.60 17.51
N ILE A 64 4.91 -19.04 16.33
CA ILE A 64 3.56 -18.97 15.77
C ILE A 64 3.48 -19.92 14.59
N ALA A 65 2.71 -20.99 14.72
CA ALA A 65 2.48 -21.95 13.64
C ALA A 65 1.30 -21.52 12.74
N GLY A 66 1.29 -22.03 11.50
CA GLY A 66 0.19 -21.76 10.56
C GLY A 66 0.24 -22.70 9.36
N ASP A 67 -0.91 -22.89 8.71
CA ASP A 67 -1.04 -23.70 7.50
C ASP A 67 -0.86 -22.88 6.23
N LEU A 68 -1.29 -21.62 6.26
CA LEU A 68 -1.18 -20.66 5.16
C LEU A 68 -0.68 -19.33 5.70
N PHE A 69 0.28 -18.73 5.00
CA PHE A 69 0.89 -17.46 5.37
C PHE A 69 0.62 -16.40 4.29
N ILE A 70 0.16 -15.24 4.70
CA ILE A 70 -0.04 -14.10 3.81
C ILE A 70 1.04 -13.07 4.13
N ASP A 71 1.96 -12.87 3.19
CA ASP A 71 3.03 -11.90 3.32
C ASP A 71 2.50 -10.50 3.00
N CYS A 72 2.28 -9.68 4.03
CA CYS A 72 1.94 -8.27 3.94
C CYS A 72 3.06 -7.38 4.50
N SER A 73 4.31 -7.85 4.49
CA SER A 73 5.46 -7.16 5.10
C SER A 73 6.01 -6.01 4.26
N GLY A 74 5.23 -5.50 3.32
CA GLY A 74 5.59 -4.38 2.46
C GLY A 74 6.68 -4.75 1.44
N THR A 75 7.45 -3.77 1.00
CA THR A 75 8.49 -3.96 -0.03
C THR A 75 9.58 -4.98 0.37
N HIS A 76 9.74 -5.23 1.67
CA HIS A 76 10.67 -6.23 2.18
C HIS A 76 10.28 -7.66 1.78
N ALA A 77 8.97 -7.95 1.61
CA ALA A 77 8.44 -9.26 1.29
C ALA A 77 9.15 -10.37 2.09
N LYS A 78 9.05 -10.27 3.41
CA LYS A 78 9.88 -11.03 4.36
C LYS A 78 9.76 -12.53 4.17
N LEU A 79 8.56 -13.03 3.88
CA LEU A 79 8.32 -14.44 3.64
C LEU A 79 8.60 -14.82 2.18
N LEU A 80 8.02 -14.09 1.24
CA LEU A 80 8.08 -14.49 -0.16
C LEU A 80 9.46 -14.21 -0.79
N HIS A 81 10.10 -13.08 -0.45
CA HIS A 81 11.40 -12.75 -1.00
C HIS A 81 12.55 -13.19 -0.10
N GLN A 82 12.60 -12.71 1.14
CA GLN A 82 13.78 -12.95 1.98
C GLN A 82 13.94 -14.44 2.34
N HIS A 83 12.83 -15.16 2.57
CA HIS A 83 12.88 -16.59 2.89
C HIS A 83 12.88 -17.48 1.65
N TYR A 84 11.94 -17.24 0.71
CA TYR A 84 11.82 -18.10 -0.48
C TYR A 84 12.62 -17.64 -1.70
N GLY A 85 13.27 -16.49 -1.64
CA GLY A 85 14.10 -16.00 -2.76
C GLY A 85 13.30 -15.58 -4.00
N ILE A 86 11.99 -15.33 -3.87
CA ILE A 86 11.18 -14.90 -5.03
C ILE A 86 11.52 -13.46 -5.37
N GLU A 87 12.11 -13.28 -6.54
CA GLU A 87 12.60 -11.98 -7.00
C GLU A 87 11.48 -11.03 -7.44
N LEU A 88 11.75 -9.73 -7.33
CA LEU A 88 10.99 -8.67 -7.97
C LEU A 88 11.42 -8.56 -9.44
N ILE A 89 10.47 -8.54 -10.35
CA ILE A 89 10.68 -8.19 -11.75
C ILE A 89 10.49 -6.68 -11.85
N GLU A 90 11.58 -5.96 -11.94
CA GLU A 90 11.59 -4.50 -12.04
C GLU A 90 11.05 -4.03 -13.38
N GLN A 91 10.34 -2.91 -13.38
CA GLN A 91 9.67 -2.34 -14.56
C GLN A 91 10.07 -0.89 -14.85
N HIS A 92 11.29 -0.50 -14.50
CA HIS A 92 11.79 0.87 -14.69
C HIS A 92 11.78 1.35 -16.15
N ASP A 93 11.78 0.43 -17.12
CA ASP A 93 11.76 0.77 -18.54
C ASP A 93 10.35 1.14 -19.03
N VAL A 94 9.32 0.82 -18.26
CA VAL A 94 7.91 1.12 -18.56
C VAL A 94 7.35 2.12 -17.55
N LEU A 95 7.70 1.96 -16.28
CA LEU A 95 7.27 2.80 -15.16
C LEU A 95 8.48 3.60 -14.67
N PHE A 96 8.64 4.82 -15.16
CA PHE A 96 9.87 5.61 -14.94
C PHE A 96 9.99 6.20 -13.54
N ASN A 97 8.87 6.42 -12.86
CA ASN A 97 8.85 7.02 -11.54
C ASN A 97 9.29 6.01 -10.47
N ASP A 98 10.21 6.44 -9.63
CA ASP A 98 10.83 5.60 -8.59
C ASP A 98 10.99 6.33 -7.25
N ARG A 99 10.53 7.57 -7.18
CA ARG A 99 10.62 8.44 -6.00
C ARG A 99 9.31 9.18 -5.77
N ALA A 100 9.06 9.52 -4.52
CA ALA A 100 8.03 10.47 -4.17
C ALA A 100 8.45 11.33 -2.97
N VAL A 101 7.90 12.53 -2.92
CA VAL A 101 7.90 13.39 -1.74
C VAL A 101 6.46 13.59 -1.32
N ALA A 102 6.13 13.32 -0.08
CA ALA A 102 4.78 13.45 0.47
C ALA A 102 4.74 14.47 1.60
N VAL A 103 3.62 15.19 1.72
CA VAL A 103 3.39 16.17 2.77
C VAL A 103 1.92 16.21 3.17
N GLN A 104 1.67 16.47 4.44
CA GLN A 104 0.31 16.73 4.96
C GLN A 104 0.13 18.23 5.18
N VAL A 105 -0.91 18.80 4.60
CA VAL A 105 -1.19 20.22 4.67
C VAL A 105 -2.52 20.44 5.39
N PRO A 106 -2.52 20.91 6.65
CA PRO A 106 -3.76 21.26 7.36
C PRO A 106 -4.55 22.35 6.63
N TYR A 107 -5.87 22.29 6.68
CA TYR A 107 -6.69 23.39 6.18
C TYR A 107 -6.54 24.63 7.06
N LEU A 108 -6.42 25.79 6.45
CA LEU A 108 -6.38 27.08 7.14
C LEU A 108 -7.77 27.48 7.63
N ASN A 109 -8.81 27.06 6.94
CA ASN A 109 -10.20 27.29 7.31
C ASN A 109 -10.93 25.95 7.46
N PRO A 110 -11.49 25.61 8.64
CA PRO A 110 -12.27 24.39 8.84
C PRO A 110 -13.52 24.28 7.95
N GLN A 111 -14.00 25.39 7.40
CA GLN A 111 -15.14 25.44 6.46
C GLN A 111 -14.71 25.41 4.99
N GLN A 112 -13.42 25.19 4.72
CA GLN A 112 -12.93 25.08 3.36
C GLN A 112 -13.59 23.91 2.63
N GLU A 113 -13.98 24.13 1.38
CA GLU A 113 -14.51 23.09 0.52
C GLU A 113 -13.48 22.00 0.29
N ILE A 114 -13.90 20.74 0.48
CA ILE A 114 -13.09 19.55 0.23
C ILE A 114 -13.43 19.04 -1.16
N LEU A 115 -12.43 18.91 -2.01
CA LEU A 115 -12.61 18.35 -3.35
C LEU A 115 -13.06 16.88 -3.26
N SER A 116 -14.10 16.53 -4.01
CA SER A 116 -14.66 15.19 -4.07
C SER A 116 -13.87 14.24 -5.01
N TYR A 117 -12.71 14.68 -5.47
CA TYR A 117 -11.85 13.92 -6.39
C TYR A 117 -10.37 14.12 -6.03
N THR A 118 -9.54 13.17 -6.41
CA THR A 118 -8.08 13.33 -6.39
C THR A 118 -7.68 14.22 -7.55
N LYS A 119 -7.01 15.33 -7.27
CA LYS A 119 -6.46 16.19 -8.31
C LYS A 119 -5.05 15.73 -8.66
N ALA A 120 -4.86 15.26 -9.88
CA ALA A 120 -3.55 14.98 -10.45
C ALA A 120 -3.08 16.17 -11.28
N THR A 121 -1.85 16.64 -11.03
CA THR A 121 -1.28 17.80 -11.74
C THR A 121 0.08 17.42 -12.31
N ALA A 122 0.22 17.46 -13.64
CA ALA A 122 1.47 17.16 -14.33
C ALA A 122 2.59 18.13 -13.92
N GLN A 123 3.81 17.61 -13.83
CA GLN A 123 5.07 18.33 -13.61
C GLN A 123 6.09 17.87 -14.64
N ASP A 124 7.19 18.61 -14.80
CA ASP A 124 8.21 18.31 -15.82
C ASP A 124 8.85 16.92 -15.65
N ALA A 125 9.02 16.45 -14.41
CA ALA A 125 9.66 15.17 -14.10
C ALA A 125 8.71 14.16 -13.42
N GLY A 126 7.39 14.38 -13.47
CA GLY A 126 6.44 13.53 -12.79
C GLY A 126 5.06 14.18 -12.64
N TRP A 127 4.41 14.01 -11.48
CA TRP A 127 3.08 14.58 -11.23
C TRP A 127 2.81 14.74 -9.75
N ILE A 128 1.91 15.67 -9.40
CA ILE A 128 1.47 15.92 -8.02
C ILE A 128 0.09 15.31 -7.82
N TRP A 129 -0.09 14.54 -6.74
CA TRP A 129 -1.41 14.18 -6.22
C TRP A 129 -1.84 15.17 -5.13
N ASP A 130 -3.14 15.44 -5.07
CA ASP A 130 -3.76 16.28 -4.06
C ASP A 130 -5.10 15.65 -3.66
N ILE A 131 -5.14 15.12 -2.44
CA ILE A 131 -6.26 14.37 -1.89
C ILE A 131 -6.82 15.13 -0.69
N GLY A 132 -8.09 15.57 -0.81
CA GLY A 132 -8.81 16.19 0.29
C GLY A 132 -9.28 15.16 1.31
N LEU A 133 -8.95 15.37 2.58
CA LEU A 133 -9.48 14.66 3.75
C LEU A 133 -10.20 15.67 4.65
N GLN A 134 -10.92 15.20 5.66
CA GLN A 134 -11.74 16.07 6.52
C GLN A 134 -10.95 17.18 7.25
N SER A 135 -9.71 16.91 7.64
CA SER A 135 -8.89 17.84 8.44
C SER A 135 -7.66 18.41 7.72
N ARG A 136 -7.32 17.85 6.58
CA ARG A 136 -6.09 18.16 5.85
C ARG A 136 -6.16 17.72 4.40
N ARG A 137 -5.22 18.21 3.63
CA ARG A 137 -4.90 17.66 2.31
C ARG A 137 -3.70 16.72 2.44
N GLY A 138 -3.74 15.59 1.75
CA GLY A 138 -2.59 14.73 1.52
C GLY A 138 -2.03 15.05 0.15
N LEU A 139 -0.84 15.68 0.10
CA LEU A 139 -0.17 16.00 -1.15
C LEU A 139 1.10 15.20 -1.30
N GLY A 140 1.50 15.02 -2.54
CA GLY A 140 2.85 14.56 -2.84
C GLY A 140 3.15 14.62 -4.32
N MET A 141 4.42 14.56 -4.63
CA MET A 141 4.94 14.50 -5.99
C MET A 141 5.62 13.17 -6.23
N VAL A 142 5.13 12.43 -7.21
CA VAL A 142 5.83 11.27 -7.78
C VAL A 142 6.72 11.76 -8.91
N TYR A 143 7.95 11.28 -8.95
CA TYR A 143 8.92 11.71 -9.96
C TYR A 143 9.93 10.62 -10.29
N SER A 144 10.60 10.77 -11.41
CA SER A 144 11.71 9.92 -11.82
C SER A 144 13.03 10.51 -11.34
N SER A 145 13.82 9.74 -10.59
CA SER A 145 15.14 10.14 -10.13
C SER A 145 16.15 10.36 -11.28
N ARG A 146 15.80 9.96 -12.50
CA ARG A 146 16.59 10.24 -13.71
C ARG A 146 16.51 11.70 -14.14
N PHE A 147 15.45 12.43 -13.77
CA PHE A 147 15.14 13.76 -14.27
C PHE A 147 15.02 14.83 -13.18
N ALA A 148 14.80 14.44 -11.93
CA ALA A 148 14.70 15.36 -10.80
C ALA A 148 15.28 14.75 -9.53
N ASN A 149 15.63 15.59 -8.58
CA ASN A 149 16.02 15.19 -7.24
C ASN A 149 14.96 15.55 -6.20
N SER A 150 15.20 15.20 -4.94
CA SER A 150 14.27 15.44 -3.84
C SER A 150 14.00 16.93 -3.59
N GLU A 151 15.00 17.78 -3.74
CA GLU A 151 14.84 19.22 -3.54
C GLU A 151 14.00 19.86 -4.64
N ASP A 152 14.16 19.44 -5.89
CA ASP A 152 13.31 19.87 -7.01
C ASP A 152 11.85 19.51 -6.75
N ALA A 153 11.59 18.29 -6.26
CA ALA A 153 10.24 17.82 -5.92
C ALA A 153 9.63 18.57 -4.75
N LYS A 154 10.41 18.86 -3.69
CA LYS A 154 9.98 19.69 -2.56
C LYS A 154 9.65 21.11 -2.99
N GLN A 155 10.48 21.69 -3.86
CA GLN A 155 10.25 23.02 -4.40
C GLN A 155 8.96 23.08 -5.23
N ALA A 156 8.74 22.11 -6.11
CA ALA A 156 7.51 22.02 -6.92
C ALA A 156 6.27 21.90 -6.03
N LEU A 157 6.30 21.03 -4.99
CA LEU A 157 5.24 20.91 -4.01
C LEU A 157 5.00 22.22 -3.24
N SER A 158 6.05 22.88 -2.79
CA SER A 158 5.94 24.15 -2.06
C SER A 158 5.28 25.23 -2.91
N GLN A 159 5.67 25.34 -4.18
CA GLN A 159 5.03 26.24 -5.15
C GLN A 159 3.55 25.90 -5.39
N TYR A 160 3.26 24.61 -5.54
CA TYR A 160 1.88 24.15 -5.68
C TYR A 160 1.02 24.49 -4.47
N ILE A 161 1.54 24.28 -3.25
CA ILE A 161 0.85 24.62 -2.00
C ILE A 161 0.63 26.12 -1.90
N ALA A 162 1.65 26.93 -2.14
CA ALA A 162 1.55 28.40 -2.12
C ALA A 162 0.47 28.92 -3.09
N LYS A 163 0.34 28.28 -4.27
CA LYS A 163 -0.67 28.62 -5.27
C LYS A 163 -2.07 28.18 -4.88
N THR A 164 -2.22 27.00 -4.28
CA THR A 164 -3.54 26.37 -4.03
C THR A 164 -4.08 26.61 -2.63
N GLN A 165 -3.23 27.00 -1.69
CA GLN A 165 -3.59 27.38 -0.32
C GLN A 165 -2.64 28.51 0.17
N PRO A 166 -2.84 29.74 -0.34
CA PRO A 166 -2.05 30.90 0.09
C PRO A 166 -2.14 31.09 1.60
N GLY A 167 -1.02 31.47 2.22
CA GLY A 167 -0.94 31.67 3.68
C GLY A 167 -0.51 30.42 4.48
N THR A 168 -0.32 29.27 3.84
CA THR A 168 0.26 28.10 4.51
C THR A 168 1.69 28.40 4.95
N ALA A 169 2.01 28.15 6.22
CA ALA A 169 3.36 28.31 6.77
C ALA A 169 4.28 27.22 6.22
N GLN A 170 5.05 27.56 5.18
CA GLN A 170 5.92 26.60 4.46
C GLN A 170 6.98 25.97 5.35
N ASN A 171 7.50 26.71 6.33
CA ASN A 171 8.51 26.27 7.29
C ASN A 171 8.01 25.25 8.32
N GLU A 172 6.70 25.06 8.43
CA GLU A 172 6.08 24.06 9.31
C GLU A 172 5.77 22.75 8.57
N LEU A 173 5.94 22.73 7.25
CA LEU A 173 5.66 21.55 6.45
C LEU A 173 6.76 20.48 6.61
N ILE A 174 6.35 19.27 6.96
CA ILE A 174 7.25 18.13 7.09
C ILE A 174 7.14 17.26 5.85
N PHE A 175 8.17 17.31 5.02
CA PHE A 175 8.26 16.49 3.82
C PHE A 175 8.82 15.11 4.14
N ARG A 176 8.17 14.08 3.62
CA ARG A 176 8.61 12.69 3.70
C ARG A 176 9.06 12.21 2.34
N GLU A 177 10.31 11.81 2.23
CA GLU A 177 10.86 11.19 1.02
C GLU A 177 10.55 9.69 1.02
N ILE A 178 10.17 9.18 -0.15
CA ILE A 178 9.79 7.79 -0.36
C ILE A 178 10.52 7.30 -1.60
N SER A 179 11.25 6.20 -1.45
CA SER A 179 11.86 5.47 -2.56
C SER A 179 11.08 4.20 -2.81
N PHE A 180 10.87 3.85 -4.06
CA PHE A 180 10.23 2.60 -4.43
C PHE A 180 10.79 2.06 -5.74
N THR A 181 10.64 0.77 -5.94
CA THR A 181 10.98 0.09 -7.17
C THR A 181 9.69 -0.36 -7.83
N PRO A 182 9.30 0.21 -8.98
CA PRO A 182 8.13 -0.26 -9.70
C PRO A 182 8.38 -1.67 -10.23
N GLY A 183 7.43 -2.56 -9.98
CA GLY A 183 7.58 -3.95 -10.39
C GLY A 183 6.64 -4.89 -9.65
N TYR A 184 6.78 -6.16 -9.95
CA TYR A 184 5.96 -7.23 -9.37
C TYR A 184 6.79 -8.47 -9.09
N ARG A 185 6.37 -9.30 -8.13
CA ARG A 185 7.06 -10.55 -7.83
C ARG A 185 6.87 -11.55 -8.95
N ARG A 186 7.92 -12.29 -9.29
CA ARG A 186 7.90 -13.38 -10.30
C ARG A 186 6.81 -14.42 -10.02
N ARG A 187 6.46 -14.61 -8.74
CA ARG A 187 5.36 -15.43 -8.25
C ARG A 187 4.71 -14.74 -7.08
N PHE A 188 3.40 -14.61 -7.10
CA PHE A 188 2.62 -14.04 -6.00
C PHE A 188 2.30 -15.05 -4.91
N TRP A 189 2.30 -16.34 -5.27
CA TRP A 189 2.08 -17.44 -4.36
C TRP A 189 3.13 -18.53 -4.60
N TYR A 190 3.79 -18.95 -3.52
CA TYR A 190 4.73 -20.05 -3.55
C TYR A 190 4.55 -20.94 -2.31
N LYS A 191 4.36 -22.28 -2.51
CA LYS A 191 4.04 -23.25 -1.46
C LYS A 191 2.82 -22.79 -0.64
N ASN A 192 2.96 -22.55 0.67
CA ASN A 192 1.88 -22.04 1.53
C ASN A 192 2.05 -20.56 1.89
N CYS A 193 2.76 -19.81 1.07
CA CYS A 193 2.91 -18.36 1.29
C CYS A 193 2.47 -17.59 0.04
N LEU A 194 1.60 -16.63 0.22
CA LEU A 194 1.21 -15.68 -0.81
C LEU A 194 1.48 -14.25 -0.38
N ALA A 195 1.83 -13.38 -1.32
CA ALA A 195 2.07 -11.97 -1.08
C ALA A 195 0.86 -11.14 -1.51
N ILE A 196 0.48 -10.17 -0.67
CA ILE A 196 -0.57 -9.20 -0.96
C ILE A 196 -0.07 -7.78 -0.67
N GLY A 197 -0.49 -6.82 -1.49
CA GLY A 197 -0.06 -5.44 -1.39
C GLY A 197 1.38 -5.25 -1.84
N MET A 198 2.14 -4.40 -1.16
CA MET A 198 3.49 -4.02 -1.56
C MET A 198 4.51 -5.17 -1.51
N SER A 199 4.22 -6.26 -0.82
CA SER A 199 5.05 -7.48 -0.86
C SER A 199 4.90 -8.22 -2.19
N ALA A 200 3.75 -8.12 -2.86
CA ALA A 200 3.51 -8.65 -4.19
C ALA A 200 4.13 -7.81 -5.30
N GLY A 201 4.18 -6.51 -5.10
CA GLY A 201 4.71 -5.53 -6.05
C GLY A 201 4.17 -4.14 -5.80
N PHE A 202 4.65 -3.19 -6.59
CA PHE A 202 4.19 -1.81 -6.52
C PHE A 202 4.25 -1.18 -7.91
N ILE A 203 3.19 -0.49 -8.27
CA ILE A 203 3.13 0.42 -9.40
C ILE A 203 2.80 1.81 -8.87
N GLU A 204 3.21 2.84 -9.59
CA GLU A 204 2.93 4.21 -9.17
C GLU A 204 1.41 4.46 -8.98
N PRO A 205 1.02 5.37 -8.07
CA PRO A 205 -0.37 5.49 -7.63
C PRO A 205 -1.26 6.34 -8.56
N LEU A 206 -0.93 6.53 -9.83
CA LEU A 206 -1.65 7.42 -10.75
C LEU A 206 -3.16 7.11 -10.81
N GLU A 207 -3.52 5.83 -10.85
CA GLU A 207 -4.92 5.36 -10.88
C GLU A 207 -5.37 4.81 -9.51
N ALA A 208 -4.66 5.13 -8.43
CA ALA A 208 -4.94 4.60 -7.08
C ALA A 208 -5.05 3.05 -7.03
N SER A 209 -4.33 2.35 -7.90
CA SER A 209 -4.45 0.91 -8.13
C SER A 209 -4.03 0.03 -6.95
N ALA A 210 -3.23 0.54 -6.01
CA ALA A 210 -2.67 -0.27 -4.93
C ALA A 210 -3.73 -0.98 -4.07
N LEU A 211 -4.80 -0.29 -3.66
CA LEU A 211 -5.89 -0.90 -2.87
C LEU A 211 -6.74 -1.85 -3.71
N VAL A 212 -6.99 -1.51 -4.98
CA VAL A 212 -7.71 -2.40 -5.90
C VAL A 212 -6.95 -3.71 -6.11
N MET A 213 -5.63 -3.68 -6.24
CA MET A 213 -4.80 -4.89 -6.34
C MET A 213 -4.85 -5.75 -5.07
N VAL A 214 -4.89 -5.13 -3.89
CA VAL A 214 -5.12 -5.85 -2.63
C VAL A 214 -6.48 -6.53 -2.63
N GLU A 215 -7.54 -5.82 -3.00
CA GLU A 215 -8.90 -6.34 -3.06
C GLU A 215 -9.05 -7.49 -4.06
N LEU A 216 -8.50 -7.35 -5.26
CA LEU A 216 -8.49 -8.40 -6.27
C LEU A 216 -7.73 -9.65 -5.80
N GLY A 217 -6.58 -9.48 -5.15
CA GLY A 217 -5.81 -10.57 -4.57
C GLY A 217 -6.59 -11.30 -3.47
N LEU A 218 -7.24 -10.57 -2.57
CA LEU A 218 -8.07 -11.15 -1.51
C LEU A 218 -9.29 -11.86 -2.08
N ASN A 219 -9.98 -11.29 -3.06
CA ASN A 219 -11.13 -11.91 -3.72
C ASN A 219 -10.73 -13.21 -4.44
N ASN A 220 -9.57 -13.21 -5.13
CA ASN A 220 -9.04 -14.43 -5.74
C ASN A 220 -8.73 -15.50 -4.68
N LEU A 221 -8.08 -15.13 -3.58
CA LEU A 221 -7.80 -16.06 -2.49
C LEU A 221 -9.08 -16.62 -1.90
N LEU A 222 -10.10 -15.81 -1.63
CA LEU A 222 -11.37 -16.25 -1.07
C LEU A 222 -12.11 -17.22 -2.01
N ALA A 223 -12.13 -16.91 -3.30
CA ALA A 223 -12.75 -17.77 -4.32
C ALA A 223 -12.02 -19.12 -4.50
N ASN A 224 -10.72 -19.15 -4.23
CA ASN A 224 -9.84 -20.30 -4.42
C ASN A 224 -9.11 -20.70 -3.12
N PHE A 225 -9.78 -20.57 -1.96
CA PHE A 225 -9.13 -20.87 -0.69
C PHE A 225 -8.73 -22.36 -0.62
N PRO A 226 -7.48 -22.69 -0.26
CA PRO A 226 -7.02 -24.08 -0.24
C PRO A 226 -7.69 -24.87 0.88
N THR A 227 -8.36 -25.95 0.52
CA THR A 227 -8.99 -26.86 1.49
C THR A 227 -7.98 -27.83 2.10
N HIS A 228 -6.85 -28.03 1.44
CA HIS A 228 -5.76 -28.90 1.90
C HIS A 228 -4.45 -28.53 1.19
N ARG A 229 -3.33 -28.88 1.81
CA ARG A 229 -1.98 -28.54 1.34
C ARG A 229 -1.69 -28.98 -0.11
N ALA A 230 -2.15 -30.16 -0.52
CA ALA A 230 -1.93 -30.69 -1.87
C ALA A 230 -2.61 -29.86 -2.98
N ALA A 231 -3.60 -29.03 -2.66
CA ALA A 231 -4.24 -28.12 -3.61
C ALA A 231 -3.40 -26.85 -3.89
N MET A 232 -2.56 -26.42 -2.96
CA MET A 232 -1.83 -25.16 -3.02
C MET A 232 -0.98 -24.98 -4.29
N PRO A 233 -0.21 -26.00 -4.78
CA PRO A 233 0.59 -25.83 -5.98
C PRO A 233 -0.23 -25.55 -7.25
N THR A 234 -1.46 -26.07 -7.31
CA THR A 234 -2.38 -25.81 -8.43
C THR A 234 -3.00 -24.43 -8.32
N LEU A 235 -3.41 -24.04 -7.13
CA LEU A 235 -4.00 -22.71 -6.86
C LEU A 235 -2.97 -21.60 -7.05
N ALA A 236 -1.74 -21.81 -6.63
CA ALA A 236 -0.65 -20.85 -6.81
C ALA A 236 -0.32 -20.54 -8.30
N LYS A 237 -0.70 -21.40 -9.24
CA LYS A 237 -0.56 -21.14 -10.68
C LYS A 237 -1.67 -20.27 -11.24
N ARG A 238 -2.79 -20.14 -10.51
CA ARG A 238 -3.97 -19.37 -10.91
C ARG A 238 -4.04 -18.01 -10.23
N PHE A 239 -3.31 -17.86 -9.14
CA PHE A 239 -3.20 -16.64 -8.38
C PHE A 239 -2.21 -15.67 -9.04
#